data_5bd63b7303395bb71a6ff0bbe1d7e833
#
_entry.id   5bd63b7303395bb71a6ff0bbe1d7e833
#
_cell.length_a   1.000
_cell.length_b   1.000
_cell.length_c   1.000
_cell.angle_alpha   90.00
_cell.angle_beta   90.00
_cell.angle_gamma   90.00
#
_symmetry.space_group_name_H-M   'P 1'
#
loop_
_entity.id
_entity.type
_entity.pdbx_description
1 polymer ?
#
loop_
_entity_poly.entity_id
_entity_poly.type
_entity_poly.pdbx_seq_one_letter_code
_entity_poly.pdbx_strand_id
1 'polypeptide(L)'
;MTENKKQKPATVFVIILCLICVGLPVLYYLGRPLPVAMHTEPFKGVTYYRRVHFTPYPMVAHIVVVDLQRPGIGFLVTPGDATEAFPLKARTTSQFARSTGVQIAINGDGFSPWWARGPFDYFPHAGDRVAPLGYALSNGAAYGKGGSEPTIYFSKKGEASFTLGDITPYNAISWNNMIVVNGVAVDGLDNAYAAPRTAIGLDKTGTRLILFVADGRQPLYSQGATLYEMAQLMIFYGAANAMNIDGGGSSTLVMRNALGIVQVINSPIQTGIPGRERPVGNQLGVFAQR
;
A
#
# COMPACT_ATOMS: atom_id res chain seq x y z
N MET A 1 -25.01 9.09 -59.19
CA MET A 1 -24.05 10.10 -58.69
C MET A 1 -23.96 9.96 -57.19
N THR A 2 -22.92 9.33 -56.68
CA THR A 2 -22.67 9.19 -55.23
C THR A 2 -21.85 10.38 -54.76
N GLU A 3 -22.46 11.24 -53.98
CA GLU A 3 -21.82 12.40 -53.37
C GLU A 3 -20.74 11.92 -52.38
N ASN A 4 -19.49 12.07 -52.74
CA ASN A 4 -18.36 11.80 -51.87
C ASN A 4 -18.25 12.92 -50.82
N LYS A 5 -18.91 12.76 -49.66
CA LYS A 5 -18.82 13.71 -48.56
C LYS A 5 -17.37 13.72 -48.03
N LYS A 6 -16.55 14.67 -48.51
CA LYS A 6 -15.23 14.95 -47.95
C LYS A 6 -15.40 15.27 -46.47
N GLN A 7 -14.89 14.40 -45.59
CA GLN A 7 -14.86 14.66 -44.14
C GLN A 7 -14.12 15.98 -43.90
N LYS A 8 -14.70 16.84 -43.06
CA LYS A 8 -14.06 18.13 -42.72
C LYS A 8 -12.74 17.86 -42.02
N PRO A 9 -11.65 18.60 -42.34
CA PRO A 9 -10.32 18.36 -41.75
C PRO A 9 -10.31 18.39 -40.22
N ALA A 10 -11.19 19.17 -39.60
CA ALA A 10 -11.37 19.19 -38.15
C ALA A 10 -11.88 17.85 -37.58
N THR A 11 -12.77 17.15 -38.27
CA THR A 11 -13.29 15.84 -37.85
C THR A 11 -12.19 14.77 -37.91
N VAL A 12 -11.39 14.79 -38.97
CA VAL A 12 -10.23 13.87 -39.11
C VAL A 12 -9.21 14.12 -38.01
N PHE A 13 -8.90 15.38 -37.73
CA PHE A 13 -7.97 15.74 -36.63
C PHE A 13 -8.46 15.24 -35.27
N VAL A 14 -9.74 15.43 -34.94
CA VAL A 14 -10.34 14.95 -33.68
C VAL A 14 -10.26 13.42 -33.57
N ILE A 15 -10.57 12.69 -34.65
CA ILE A 15 -10.48 11.23 -34.66
C ILE A 15 -9.04 10.77 -34.44
N ILE A 16 -8.06 11.38 -35.11
CA ILE A 16 -6.64 11.05 -34.92
C ILE A 16 -6.22 11.33 -33.48
N LEU A 17 -6.61 12.47 -32.93
CA LEU A 17 -6.29 12.81 -31.53
C LEU A 17 -6.90 11.80 -30.54
N CYS A 18 -8.17 11.39 -30.75
CA CYS A 18 -8.82 10.36 -29.96
C CYS A 18 -8.09 9.00 -30.06
N LEU A 19 -7.70 8.60 -31.27
CA LEU A 19 -6.94 7.36 -31.50
C LEU A 19 -5.57 7.40 -30.79
N ILE A 20 -4.89 8.54 -30.81
CA ILE A 20 -3.62 8.72 -30.08
C ILE A 20 -3.86 8.67 -28.58
N CYS A 21 -4.84 9.42 -28.07
CA CYS A 21 -5.13 9.49 -26.63
C CYS A 21 -5.59 8.15 -26.03
N VAL A 22 -6.23 7.28 -26.80
CA VAL A 22 -6.67 5.96 -26.35
C VAL A 22 -5.64 4.88 -26.73
N GLY A 23 -5.11 4.94 -27.97
CA GLY A 23 -4.20 3.92 -28.50
C GLY A 23 -2.86 3.86 -27.78
N LEU A 24 -2.25 5.01 -27.48
CA LEU A 24 -0.96 5.03 -26.78
C LEU A 24 -1.01 4.46 -25.35
N PRO A 25 -1.98 4.81 -24.49
CA PRO A 25 -2.14 4.17 -23.20
C PRO A 25 -2.40 2.66 -23.30
N VAL A 26 -3.22 2.22 -24.26
CA VAL A 26 -3.49 0.80 -24.47
C VAL A 26 -2.23 0.06 -24.93
N LEU A 27 -1.48 0.61 -25.88
CA LEU A 27 -0.20 0.04 -26.33
C LEU A 27 0.83 -0.01 -25.22
N TYR A 28 0.93 1.05 -24.40
CA TYR A 28 1.79 1.06 -23.22
C TYR A 28 1.39 -0.04 -22.22
N TYR A 29 0.10 -0.18 -21.95
CA TYR A 29 -0.41 -1.18 -21.02
C TYR A 29 -0.17 -2.61 -21.52
N LEU A 30 -0.42 -2.87 -22.81
CA LEU A 30 -0.19 -4.19 -23.44
C LEU A 30 1.29 -4.50 -23.64
N GLY A 31 2.10 -3.48 -23.91
CA GLY A 31 3.56 -3.61 -24.08
C GLY A 31 4.34 -3.58 -22.78
N ARG A 32 3.69 -3.40 -21.62
CA ARG A 32 4.34 -3.38 -20.33
C ARG A 32 5.02 -4.72 -20.05
N PRO A 33 6.35 -4.75 -19.77
CA PRO A 33 7.03 -5.98 -19.48
C PRO A 33 6.43 -6.63 -18.21
N LEU A 34 6.21 -7.94 -18.27
CA LEU A 34 5.76 -8.69 -17.10
C LEU A 34 6.86 -8.63 -16.03
N PRO A 35 6.47 -8.40 -14.78
CA PRO A 35 7.43 -8.36 -13.69
C PRO A 35 8.05 -9.75 -13.50
N VAL A 36 9.32 -9.78 -13.14
CA VAL A 36 10.02 -11.02 -12.76
C VAL A 36 10.10 -11.14 -11.26
N ALA A 37 10.14 -12.38 -10.75
CA ALA A 37 10.40 -12.63 -9.34
C ALA A 37 11.76 -12.03 -8.94
N MET A 38 11.85 -11.48 -7.74
CA MET A 38 13.05 -10.79 -7.27
C MET A 38 13.26 -11.04 -5.77
N HIS A 39 14.53 -11.08 -5.38
CA HIS A 39 14.96 -11.14 -3.99
C HIS A 39 16.18 -10.23 -3.83
N THR A 40 16.11 -9.25 -2.93
CA THR A 40 17.19 -8.27 -2.67
C THR A 40 17.22 -7.84 -1.22
N GLU A 41 18.36 -7.33 -0.76
CA GLU A 41 18.54 -6.72 0.56
C GLU A 41 18.85 -5.22 0.41
N PRO A 42 17.82 -4.37 0.25
CA PRO A 42 18.02 -2.94 -0.02
C PRO A 42 18.61 -2.16 1.14
N PHE A 43 18.44 -2.66 2.39
CA PHE A 43 18.96 -2.05 3.62
C PHE A 43 19.39 -3.14 4.59
N LYS A 44 20.27 -2.80 5.55
CA LYS A 44 20.68 -3.74 6.62
C LYS A 44 19.45 -4.22 7.41
N GLY A 45 19.29 -5.53 7.48
CA GLY A 45 18.14 -6.16 8.13
C GLY A 45 16.81 -6.02 7.40
N VAL A 46 16.82 -5.66 6.13
CA VAL A 46 15.62 -5.57 5.30
C VAL A 46 15.77 -6.44 4.07
N THR A 47 14.90 -7.40 3.93
CA THR A 47 14.81 -8.26 2.74
C THR A 47 13.53 -7.93 1.96
N TYR A 48 13.68 -7.72 0.67
CA TYR A 48 12.57 -7.48 -0.25
C TYR A 48 12.40 -8.65 -1.21
N TYR A 49 11.16 -9.10 -1.36
CA TYR A 49 10.75 -10.10 -2.32
C TYR A 49 9.67 -9.54 -3.24
N ARG A 50 9.79 -9.81 -4.54
CA ARG A 50 8.69 -9.70 -5.50
C ARG A 50 8.30 -11.10 -5.93
N ARG A 51 7.08 -11.51 -5.64
CA ARG A 51 6.47 -12.77 -6.07
C ARG A 51 5.60 -12.51 -7.28
N VAL A 52 5.70 -13.39 -8.26
CA VAL A 52 4.91 -13.32 -9.49
C VAL A 52 4.39 -14.71 -9.79
N HIS A 53 3.11 -14.83 -10.05
CA HIS A 53 2.52 -16.03 -10.62
C HIS A 53 1.45 -15.67 -11.65
N PHE A 54 1.09 -16.62 -12.51
CA PHE A 54 0.14 -16.41 -13.60
C PHE A 54 -1.07 -17.34 -13.53
N THR A 55 -1.05 -18.33 -12.65
CA THR A 55 -2.12 -19.34 -12.46
C THR A 55 -2.61 -19.30 -11.02
N PRO A 56 -3.93 -19.29 -10.76
CA PRO A 56 -5.04 -19.30 -11.73
C PRO A 56 -5.24 -17.98 -12.44
N TYR A 57 -4.65 -16.87 -11.97
CA TYR A 57 -4.64 -15.54 -12.57
C TYR A 57 -3.33 -14.82 -12.25
N PRO A 58 -2.98 -13.77 -13.01
CA PRO A 58 -1.76 -13.00 -12.74
C PRO A 58 -1.83 -12.32 -11.37
N MET A 59 -0.79 -12.51 -10.56
CA MET A 59 -0.58 -11.80 -9.30
C MET A 59 0.86 -11.35 -9.16
N VAL A 60 1.04 -10.09 -8.77
CA VAL A 60 2.31 -9.49 -8.36
C VAL A 60 2.18 -9.05 -6.92
N ALA A 61 2.98 -9.66 -6.04
CA ALA A 61 3.02 -9.32 -4.63
C ALA A 61 4.44 -8.91 -4.22
N HIS A 62 4.50 -7.91 -3.38
CA HIS A 62 5.69 -7.31 -2.81
C HIS A 62 5.71 -7.57 -1.32
N ILE A 63 6.75 -8.21 -0.84
CA ILE A 63 6.92 -8.54 0.56
C ILE A 63 8.22 -7.92 1.06
N VAL A 64 8.15 -7.25 2.20
CA VAL A 64 9.30 -6.70 2.90
C VAL A 64 9.38 -7.34 4.27
N VAL A 65 10.49 -8.00 4.55
CA VAL A 65 10.78 -8.57 5.87
C VAL A 65 11.83 -7.71 6.55
N VAL A 66 11.51 -7.19 7.72
CA VAL A 66 12.38 -6.30 8.51
C VAL A 66 12.79 -7.02 9.79
N ASP A 67 14.09 -7.18 10.00
CA ASP A 67 14.68 -7.70 11.23
C ASP A 67 14.72 -6.57 12.27
N LEU A 68 13.82 -6.65 13.27
CA LEU A 68 13.64 -5.63 14.31
C LEU A 68 14.81 -5.58 15.31
N GLN A 69 15.67 -6.59 15.31
CA GLN A 69 16.86 -6.63 16.15
C GLN A 69 18.04 -5.82 15.58
N ARG A 70 17.92 -5.34 14.35
CA ARG A 70 18.98 -4.55 13.71
C ARG A 70 19.01 -3.11 14.23
N PRO A 71 20.19 -2.61 14.59
CA PRO A 71 20.33 -1.20 14.94
C PRO A 71 19.88 -0.26 13.83
N GLY A 72 19.17 0.80 14.19
CA GLY A 72 18.70 1.82 13.27
C GLY A 72 17.36 1.50 12.61
N ILE A 73 16.73 0.36 12.91
CA ILE A 73 15.33 0.13 12.59
C ILE A 73 14.47 1.00 13.52
N GLY A 74 13.52 1.71 12.89
CA GLY A 74 12.56 2.56 13.59
C GLY A 74 11.31 2.77 12.76
N PHE A 75 10.26 3.31 13.37
CA PHE A 75 8.96 3.43 12.75
C PHE A 75 8.41 4.85 12.88
N LEU A 76 7.62 5.23 11.90
CA LEU A 76 6.84 6.47 11.93
C LEU A 76 5.47 6.22 11.29
N VAL A 77 4.42 6.42 12.06
CA VAL A 77 3.06 6.58 11.55
C VAL A 77 2.85 8.06 11.23
N THR A 78 2.03 8.39 10.24
CA THR A 78 1.77 9.79 9.87
C THR A 78 1.41 10.62 11.10
N PRO A 79 2.13 11.71 11.41
CA PRO A 79 1.73 12.61 12.50
C PRO A 79 0.39 13.28 12.20
N GLY A 80 -0.51 13.25 13.17
CA GLY A 80 -1.82 13.88 13.12
C GLY A 80 -1.97 14.98 14.17
N ASP A 81 -2.91 15.89 13.95
CA ASP A 81 -3.26 16.94 14.89
C ASP A 81 -4.54 16.56 15.63
N ALA A 82 -4.40 16.07 16.87
CA ALA A 82 -5.53 15.62 17.69
C ALA A 82 -6.54 16.71 18.06
N THR A 83 -6.22 17.98 17.86
CA THR A 83 -7.12 19.11 18.11
C THR A 83 -8.11 19.34 16.98
N GLU A 84 -7.87 18.74 15.82
CA GLU A 84 -8.67 18.89 14.61
C GLU A 84 -9.67 17.74 14.43
N ALA A 85 -10.85 18.06 13.91
CA ALA A 85 -11.86 17.04 13.57
C ALA A 85 -11.36 16.07 12.47
N PHE A 86 -10.53 16.57 11.56
CA PHE A 86 -9.84 15.81 10.52
C PHE A 86 -8.34 15.98 10.74
N PRO A 87 -7.72 15.13 11.57
CA PRO A 87 -6.36 15.31 12.08
C PRO A 87 -5.26 15.16 11.03
N LEU A 88 -5.56 14.57 9.88
CA LEU A 88 -4.56 14.25 8.86
C LEU A 88 -4.73 15.13 7.61
N LYS A 89 -3.61 15.46 6.98
CA LYS A 89 -3.56 15.99 5.61
C LYS A 89 -3.21 14.84 4.67
N ALA A 90 -4.13 14.47 3.79
CA ALA A 90 -3.93 13.41 2.81
C ALA A 90 -2.70 13.67 1.95
N ARG A 91 -1.93 12.62 1.67
CA ARG A 91 -0.75 12.67 0.82
C ARG A 91 -0.46 11.29 0.23
N THR A 92 0.25 11.23 -0.87
CA THR A 92 0.71 9.96 -1.41
C THR A 92 1.78 9.34 -0.50
N THR A 93 1.93 8.03 -0.54
CA THR A 93 2.95 7.31 0.23
C THR A 93 4.37 7.78 -0.16
N SER A 94 4.57 8.12 -1.45
CA SER A 94 5.85 8.69 -1.89
C SER A 94 6.09 10.10 -1.36
N GLN A 95 5.05 10.95 -1.22
CA GLN A 95 5.17 12.27 -0.57
C GLN A 95 5.51 12.12 0.92
N PHE A 96 4.85 11.16 1.61
CA PHE A 96 5.19 10.84 2.99
C PHE A 96 6.66 10.45 3.13
N ALA A 97 7.13 9.47 2.35
CA ALA A 97 8.52 9.02 2.43
C ALA A 97 9.53 10.14 2.12
N ARG A 98 9.21 11.03 1.15
CA ARG A 98 10.07 12.18 0.84
C ARG A 98 10.18 13.15 2.00
N SER A 99 9.05 13.51 2.62
CA SER A 99 8.99 14.54 3.67
C SER A 99 9.51 14.06 5.03
N THR A 100 9.47 12.76 5.32
CA THR A 100 9.84 12.20 6.62
C THR A 100 11.22 11.57 6.65
N GLY A 101 11.79 11.27 5.49
CA GLY A 101 13.12 10.65 5.40
C GLY A 101 13.14 9.14 5.60
N VAL A 102 11.98 8.46 5.78
CA VAL A 102 11.92 7.00 5.93
C VAL A 102 12.44 6.28 4.67
N GLN A 103 13.03 5.12 4.85
CA GLN A 103 13.60 4.31 3.77
C GLN A 103 12.55 3.51 3.03
N ILE A 104 11.52 3.05 3.75
CA ILE A 104 10.41 2.26 3.22
C ILE A 104 9.12 2.86 3.75
N ALA A 105 8.06 2.88 2.96
CA ALA A 105 6.74 3.20 3.46
C ALA A 105 5.66 2.44 2.71
N ILE A 106 4.57 2.16 3.42
CA ILE A 106 3.31 1.64 2.89
C ILE A 106 2.16 2.57 3.28
N ASN A 107 1.02 2.45 2.59
CA ASN A 107 -0.22 3.06 3.06
C ASN A 107 -0.62 2.47 4.43
N GLY A 108 -1.44 3.17 5.16
CA GLY A 108 -1.92 2.78 6.47
C GLY A 108 -3.37 2.29 6.46
N ASP A 109 -4.11 2.68 7.50
CA ASP A 109 -5.53 2.41 7.70
C ASP A 109 -6.44 3.15 6.71
N GLY A 110 -7.71 2.81 6.72
CA GLY A 110 -8.73 3.55 5.99
C GLY A 110 -8.97 4.93 6.58
N PHE A 111 -9.57 5.81 5.79
CA PHE A 111 -9.78 7.20 6.15
C PHE A 111 -11.11 7.74 5.61
N SER A 112 -11.60 8.82 6.21
CA SER A 112 -12.84 9.48 5.82
C SER A 112 -12.68 11.00 5.91
N PRO A 113 -13.34 11.78 5.01
CA PRO A 113 -14.15 11.35 3.89
C PRO A 113 -13.31 10.80 2.73
N TRP A 114 -13.94 9.94 1.92
CA TRP A 114 -13.34 9.38 0.70
C TRP A 114 -14.40 9.09 -0.35
N TRP A 115 -14.11 9.41 -1.61
CA TRP A 115 -14.85 8.92 -2.79
C TRP A 115 -13.99 8.90 -4.04
N ALA A 116 -14.40 8.12 -5.05
CA ALA A 116 -13.82 8.10 -6.39
C ALA A 116 -14.93 7.80 -7.40
N ARG A 117 -15.34 8.81 -8.16
CA ARG A 117 -16.40 8.73 -9.17
C ARG A 117 -15.82 8.69 -10.59
N GLY A 118 -14.58 9.12 -10.77
CA GLY A 118 -13.88 9.13 -12.04
C GLY A 118 -12.41 9.51 -11.91
N PRO A 119 -11.68 9.53 -13.04
CA PRO A 119 -10.25 9.82 -13.04
C PRO A 119 -9.87 11.19 -12.47
N PHE A 120 -10.78 12.16 -12.59
CA PHE A 120 -10.58 13.55 -12.15
C PHE A 120 -11.56 13.97 -11.03
N ASP A 121 -12.59 13.16 -10.75
CA ASP A 121 -13.57 13.38 -9.68
C ASP A 121 -13.33 12.37 -8.55
N TYR A 122 -12.50 12.72 -7.62
CA TYR A 122 -12.17 11.92 -6.44
C TYR A 122 -11.78 12.82 -5.27
N PHE A 123 -11.88 12.29 -4.09
CA PHE A 123 -11.42 12.90 -2.85
C PHE A 123 -10.76 11.81 -1.97
N PRO A 124 -9.69 12.13 -1.22
CA PRO A 124 -9.01 13.41 -1.11
C PRO A 124 -7.98 13.65 -2.22
N HIS A 125 -7.64 14.91 -2.44
CA HIS A 125 -6.40 15.32 -3.07
C HIS A 125 -5.29 15.49 -2.04
N ALA A 126 -4.05 15.63 -2.49
CA ALA A 126 -2.93 15.92 -1.60
C ALA A 126 -3.13 17.27 -0.89
N GLY A 127 -3.12 17.25 0.45
CA GLY A 127 -3.37 18.41 1.30
C GLY A 127 -4.77 18.49 1.91
N ASP A 128 -5.75 17.77 1.35
CA ASP A 128 -7.10 17.73 1.92
C ASP A 128 -7.10 17.06 3.30
N ARG A 129 -7.98 17.54 4.17
CA ARG A 129 -8.09 17.00 5.53
C ARG A 129 -8.98 15.76 5.58
N VAL A 130 -8.50 14.74 6.29
CA VAL A 130 -9.19 13.47 6.51
C VAL A 130 -8.96 12.98 7.95
N ALA A 131 -9.81 12.08 8.41
CA ALA A 131 -9.64 11.37 9.68
C ALA A 131 -9.33 9.90 9.43
N PRO A 132 -8.47 9.25 10.23
CA PRO A 132 -8.30 7.81 10.20
C PRO A 132 -9.58 7.14 10.70
N LEU A 133 -9.92 5.98 10.17
CA LEU A 133 -11.07 5.21 10.64
C LEU A 133 -10.71 4.31 11.84
N GLY A 134 -9.44 4.02 12.04
CA GLY A 134 -8.94 3.22 13.14
C GLY A 134 -8.18 4.04 14.21
N TYR A 135 -7.70 3.35 15.23
CA TYR A 135 -6.79 3.94 16.22
C TYR A 135 -5.45 4.27 15.55
N ALA A 136 -4.98 5.49 15.78
CA ALA A 136 -3.71 5.95 15.27
C ALA A 136 -2.94 6.75 16.31
N LEU A 137 -1.66 6.40 16.47
CA LEU A 137 -0.71 7.03 17.39
C LEU A 137 0.56 7.37 16.60
N SER A 138 1.05 8.58 16.70
CA SER A 138 2.33 8.98 16.13
C SER A 138 3.13 9.81 17.11
N ASN A 139 4.41 9.45 17.28
CA ASN A 139 5.34 10.13 18.19
C ASN A 139 4.79 10.29 19.63
N GLY A 140 4.03 9.30 20.11
CA GLY A 140 3.41 9.31 21.42
C GLY A 140 2.10 10.10 21.53
N ALA A 141 1.63 10.75 20.47
CA ALA A 141 0.37 11.48 20.42
C ALA A 141 -0.71 10.70 19.65
N ALA A 142 -1.79 10.32 20.32
CA ALA A 142 -2.94 9.66 19.69
C ALA A 142 -3.85 10.69 19.03
N TYR A 143 -4.33 10.40 17.82
CA TYR A 143 -5.24 11.27 17.07
C TYR A 143 -6.37 10.50 16.37
N GLY A 144 -6.26 9.18 16.25
CA GLY A 144 -7.32 8.30 15.76
C GLY A 144 -8.16 7.76 16.91
N LYS A 145 -9.47 7.73 16.71
CA LYS A 145 -10.41 7.13 17.68
C LYS A 145 -10.66 5.70 17.26
N GLY A 146 -9.88 4.76 17.78
CA GLY A 146 -10.06 3.33 17.55
C GLY A 146 -11.09 2.72 18.49
N GLY A 147 -11.56 1.54 18.13
CA GLY A 147 -12.43 0.69 18.92
C GLY A 147 -11.76 -0.65 19.25
N SER A 148 -12.35 -1.74 18.80
CA SER A 148 -11.88 -3.10 19.00
C SER A 148 -11.04 -3.65 17.82
N GLU A 149 -10.68 -2.80 16.88
CA GLU A 149 -9.91 -3.21 15.69
C GLU A 149 -8.51 -3.71 16.06
N PRO A 150 -7.99 -4.71 15.37
CA PRO A 150 -6.60 -5.13 15.49
C PRO A 150 -5.66 -3.93 15.35
N THR A 151 -4.72 -3.81 16.27
CA THR A 151 -3.77 -2.70 16.30
C THR A 151 -2.36 -3.23 16.42
N ILE A 152 -1.46 -2.74 15.57
CA ILE A 152 -0.04 -2.96 15.75
C ILE A 152 0.59 -1.73 16.39
N TYR A 153 1.35 -1.94 17.43
CA TYR A 153 2.06 -0.93 18.21
C TYR A 153 3.56 -1.01 17.92
N PHE A 154 4.21 0.14 17.91
CA PHE A 154 5.65 0.26 17.74
C PHE A 154 6.23 1.10 18.86
N SER A 155 7.30 0.62 19.52
CA SER A 155 8.01 1.39 20.52
C SER A 155 9.00 2.37 19.90
N LYS A 156 9.48 3.32 20.70
CA LYS A 156 10.56 4.24 20.30
C LYS A 156 11.90 3.51 20.04
N LYS A 157 12.03 2.27 20.57
CA LYS A 157 13.22 1.43 20.42
C LYS A 157 13.21 0.56 19.15
N GLY A 158 12.11 0.59 18.35
CA GLY A 158 11.95 -0.22 17.15
C GLY A 158 11.31 -1.60 17.40
N GLU A 159 10.78 -1.85 18.59
CA GLU A 159 10.01 -3.06 18.91
C GLU A 159 8.60 -2.94 18.31
N ALA A 160 7.96 -4.07 18.04
CA ALA A 160 6.58 -4.12 17.55
C ALA A 160 5.78 -5.23 18.25
N SER A 161 4.49 -4.96 18.53
CA SER A 161 3.57 -5.94 19.12
C SER A 161 2.13 -5.68 18.68
N PHE A 162 1.33 -6.75 18.56
CA PHE A 162 -0.13 -6.68 18.44
C PHE A 162 -0.83 -6.59 19.81
N THR A 163 -0.12 -6.75 20.89
CA THR A 163 -0.67 -6.72 22.27
C THR A 163 -0.28 -5.42 22.95
N LEU A 164 -1.29 -4.66 23.40
CA LEU A 164 -1.05 -3.48 24.23
C LEU A 164 -0.49 -3.92 25.59
N GLY A 165 0.62 -3.34 25.99
CA GLY A 165 1.30 -3.65 27.25
C GLY A 165 2.59 -4.45 27.11
N ASP A 166 2.81 -5.15 26.00
CA ASP A 166 4.09 -5.82 25.72
C ASP A 166 5.24 -4.82 25.53
N ILE A 167 4.91 -3.66 24.96
CA ILE A 167 5.85 -2.57 24.69
C ILE A 167 5.24 -1.22 25.09
N THR A 168 6.07 -0.19 25.27
CA THR A 168 5.58 1.20 25.41
C THR A 168 5.29 1.79 24.04
N PRO A 169 4.02 2.01 23.67
CA PRO A 169 3.68 2.49 22.34
C PRO A 169 4.19 3.91 22.08
N TYR A 170 4.78 4.11 20.90
CA TYR A 170 5.20 5.41 20.41
C TYR A 170 4.57 5.74 19.04
N ASN A 171 4.32 4.71 18.23
CA ASN A 171 3.50 4.74 17.04
C ASN A 171 2.52 3.57 17.06
N ALA A 172 1.36 3.72 16.48
CA ALA A 172 0.41 2.63 16.29
C ALA A 172 -0.50 2.88 15.10
N ILE A 173 -0.93 1.80 14.49
CA ILE A 173 -1.91 1.82 13.40
C ILE A 173 -2.85 0.63 13.57
N SER A 174 -4.14 0.84 13.36
CA SER A 174 -5.15 -0.20 13.44
C SER A 174 -5.97 -0.26 12.16
N TRP A 175 -6.52 -1.43 11.87
CA TRP A 175 -7.51 -1.59 10.82
C TRP A 175 -8.27 -2.89 10.96
N ASN A 176 -9.19 -3.08 10.16
CA ASN A 176 -10.27 -4.01 9.90
C ASN A 176 -10.16 -5.37 10.63
N ASN A 177 -9.33 -6.29 10.15
CA ASN A 177 -9.34 -7.67 10.65
C ASN A 177 -7.94 -8.28 10.73
N MET A 178 -7.76 -9.18 11.69
CA MET A 178 -6.69 -10.18 11.62
C MET A 178 -6.96 -11.14 10.46
N ILE A 179 -5.92 -11.51 9.74
CA ILE A 179 -5.96 -12.52 8.67
C ILE A 179 -5.12 -13.75 9.02
N VAL A 180 -4.17 -13.59 9.94
CA VAL A 180 -3.37 -14.68 10.51
C VAL A 180 -3.35 -14.53 12.02
N VAL A 181 -3.60 -15.62 12.73
CA VAL A 181 -3.51 -15.71 14.20
C VAL A 181 -2.77 -16.98 14.56
N ASN A 182 -1.71 -16.86 15.35
CA ASN A 182 -0.85 -17.98 15.79
C ASN A 182 -0.32 -18.86 14.64
N GLY A 183 -0.01 -18.25 13.48
CA GLY A 183 0.53 -18.94 12.31
C GLY A 183 -0.53 -19.67 11.47
N VAL A 184 -1.81 -19.45 11.75
CA VAL A 184 -2.94 -20.03 11.01
C VAL A 184 -3.77 -18.94 10.39
N ALA A 185 -4.20 -19.12 9.13
CA ALA A 185 -5.14 -18.22 8.49
C ALA A 185 -6.49 -18.24 9.24
N VAL A 186 -7.08 -17.07 9.45
CA VAL A 186 -8.38 -16.95 10.11
C VAL A 186 -9.44 -17.61 9.24
N ASP A 187 -10.39 -18.32 9.86
CA ASP A 187 -11.49 -18.96 9.15
C ASP A 187 -12.41 -17.95 8.47
N GLY A 188 -12.98 -18.34 7.34
CA GLY A 188 -13.95 -17.52 6.60
C GLY A 188 -13.35 -16.33 5.84
N LEU A 189 -12.03 -16.28 5.66
CA LEU A 189 -11.42 -15.27 4.78
C LEU A 189 -11.94 -15.40 3.35
N ASP A 190 -12.25 -14.24 2.74
CA ASP A 190 -12.65 -14.18 1.34
C ASP A 190 -11.55 -14.77 0.43
N ASN A 191 -11.92 -15.77 -0.36
CA ASN A 191 -11.08 -16.44 -1.34
C ASN A 191 -11.61 -16.31 -2.78
N ALA A 192 -12.57 -15.42 -3.01
CA ALA A 192 -13.19 -15.21 -4.32
C ALA A 192 -12.80 -13.88 -4.97
N TYR A 193 -12.57 -12.83 -4.17
CA TYR A 193 -12.36 -11.49 -4.68
C TYR A 193 -10.90 -11.07 -4.59
N ALA A 194 -10.18 -11.19 -5.71
CA ALA A 194 -8.83 -10.69 -5.86
C ALA A 194 -8.83 -9.16 -6.04
N ALA A 195 -8.02 -8.46 -5.26
CA ALA A 195 -7.90 -7.00 -5.28
C ALA A 195 -6.48 -6.56 -4.89
N PRO A 196 -6.09 -5.28 -5.13
CA PRO A 196 -4.91 -4.72 -4.48
C PRO A 196 -5.09 -4.80 -2.96
N ARG A 197 -4.09 -5.31 -2.26
CA ARG A 197 -4.13 -5.58 -0.81
C ARG A 197 -2.88 -5.05 -0.14
N THR A 198 -3.01 -4.70 1.13
CA THR A 198 -1.89 -4.35 2.01
C THR A 198 -2.08 -5.04 3.36
N ALA A 199 -1.01 -5.60 3.92
CA ALA A 199 -1.04 -6.23 5.24
C ALA A 199 0.25 -5.96 6.02
N ILE A 200 0.14 -6.08 7.34
CA ILE A 200 1.25 -6.00 8.29
C ILE A 200 1.20 -7.21 9.20
N GLY A 201 2.34 -7.86 9.43
CA GLY A 201 2.43 -9.01 10.33
C GLY A 201 3.72 -9.04 11.12
N LEU A 202 3.69 -9.86 12.17
CA LEU A 202 4.85 -10.17 13.02
C LEU A 202 5.08 -11.67 13.04
N ASP A 203 6.32 -12.07 13.13
CA ASP A 203 6.67 -13.47 13.40
C ASP A 203 6.34 -13.85 14.86
N LYS A 204 6.47 -15.13 15.18
CA LYS A 204 6.13 -15.68 16.50
C LYS A 204 6.93 -15.05 17.63
N THR A 205 8.14 -14.61 17.37
CA THR A 205 9.06 -14.04 18.37
C THR A 205 8.94 -12.52 18.48
N GLY A 206 8.17 -11.86 17.60
CA GLY A 206 8.09 -10.40 17.54
C GLY A 206 9.40 -9.74 17.08
N THR A 207 10.30 -10.51 16.46
CA THR A 207 11.61 -10.02 16.00
C THR A 207 11.64 -9.68 14.53
N ARG A 208 10.63 -10.09 13.75
CA ARG A 208 10.51 -9.77 12.32
C ARG A 208 9.15 -9.17 12.01
N LEU A 209 9.18 -8.01 11.38
CA LEU A 209 8.01 -7.38 10.78
C LEU A 209 7.90 -7.77 9.31
N ILE A 210 6.71 -8.17 8.87
CA ILE A 210 6.42 -8.51 7.49
C ILE A 210 5.41 -7.50 6.95
N LEU A 211 5.78 -6.77 5.90
CA LEU A 211 4.91 -5.89 5.14
C LEU A 211 4.57 -6.57 3.82
N PHE A 212 3.31 -6.52 3.44
CA PHE A 212 2.81 -7.09 2.20
C PHE A 212 2.01 -6.06 1.42
N VAL A 213 2.28 -5.97 0.11
CA VAL A 213 1.47 -5.20 -0.84
C VAL A 213 1.29 -6.02 -2.12
N ALA A 214 0.04 -6.27 -2.51
CA ALA A 214 -0.28 -6.86 -3.81
C ALA A 214 -0.78 -5.78 -4.78
N ASP A 215 -0.23 -5.76 -5.98
CA ASP A 215 -0.83 -5.05 -7.11
C ASP A 215 -2.14 -5.73 -7.50
N GLY A 216 -3.08 -4.97 -8.07
CA GLY A 216 -4.33 -5.58 -8.52
C GLY A 216 -5.15 -4.68 -9.43
N ARG A 217 -6.32 -5.18 -9.88
CA ARG A 217 -7.22 -4.48 -10.82
C ARG A 217 -6.54 -4.12 -12.14
N GLN A 218 -5.51 -4.85 -12.54
CA GLN A 218 -4.74 -4.69 -13.77
C GLN A 218 -4.69 -6.06 -14.49
N PRO A 219 -5.71 -6.43 -15.29
CA PRO A 219 -5.99 -7.82 -15.72
C PRO A 219 -4.83 -8.57 -16.35
N LEU A 220 -4.00 -7.95 -17.16
CA LEU A 220 -2.86 -8.60 -17.83
C LEU A 220 -1.55 -8.51 -17.03
N TYR A 221 -1.58 -7.84 -15.89
CA TYR A 221 -0.40 -7.61 -15.05
C TYR A 221 -0.57 -8.23 -13.65
N SER A 222 -1.62 -7.84 -12.94
CA SER A 222 -1.98 -8.38 -11.63
C SER A 222 -3.47 -8.14 -11.36
N GLN A 223 -4.22 -9.20 -11.09
CA GLN A 223 -5.60 -9.06 -10.64
C GLN A 223 -5.69 -8.70 -9.16
N GLY A 224 -4.67 -9.08 -8.39
CA GLY A 224 -4.58 -8.87 -6.95
C GLY A 224 -4.45 -10.17 -6.18
N ALA A 225 -4.68 -10.08 -4.87
CA ALA A 225 -4.76 -11.21 -3.97
C ALA A 225 -6.13 -11.25 -3.29
N THR A 226 -6.66 -12.44 -3.04
CA THR A 226 -7.76 -12.63 -2.08
C THR A 226 -7.25 -12.46 -0.66
N LEU A 227 -8.12 -12.31 0.34
CA LEU A 227 -7.68 -12.25 1.73
C LEU A 227 -7.01 -13.56 2.17
N TYR A 228 -7.53 -14.70 1.68
CA TYR A 228 -6.95 -16.01 1.97
C TYR A 228 -5.54 -16.15 1.38
N GLU A 229 -5.34 -15.81 0.10
CA GLU A 229 -4.01 -15.86 -0.54
C GLU A 229 -3.02 -14.93 0.15
N MET A 230 -3.46 -13.74 0.55
CA MET A 230 -2.63 -12.81 1.32
C MET A 230 -2.22 -13.43 2.66
N ALA A 231 -3.15 -14.05 3.40
CA ALA A 231 -2.86 -14.74 4.65
C ALA A 231 -1.85 -15.87 4.45
N GLN A 232 -2.01 -16.70 3.42
CA GLN A 232 -1.09 -17.80 3.09
C GLN A 232 0.32 -17.27 2.76
N LEU A 233 0.42 -16.18 2.02
CA LEU A 233 1.72 -15.55 1.74
C LEU A 233 2.35 -14.95 3.01
N MET A 234 1.57 -14.30 3.87
CA MET A 234 2.07 -13.79 5.15
C MET A 234 2.64 -14.92 6.01
N ILE A 235 1.94 -16.06 6.12
CA ILE A 235 2.40 -17.26 6.83
C ILE A 235 3.68 -17.80 6.18
N PHE A 236 3.72 -17.93 4.86
CA PHE A 236 4.89 -18.41 4.12
C PHE A 236 6.15 -17.58 4.41
N TYR A 237 5.99 -16.25 4.59
CA TYR A 237 7.09 -15.35 4.97
C TYR A 237 7.32 -15.25 6.47
N GLY A 238 6.63 -16.06 7.28
CA GLY A 238 6.89 -16.25 8.70
C GLY A 238 6.01 -15.46 9.63
N ALA A 239 4.92 -14.85 9.17
CA ALA A 239 3.97 -14.19 10.05
C ALA A 239 3.25 -15.20 10.96
N ALA A 240 3.33 -15.00 12.28
CA ALA A 240 2.48 -15.68 13.24
C ALA A 240 1.18 -14.91 13.48
N ASN A 241 1.23 -13.59 13.41
CA ASN A 241 0.06 -12.73 13.47
C ASN A 241 0.14 -11.71 12.34
N ALA A 242 -0.96 -11.47 11.64
CA ALA A 242 -1.03 -10.46 10.59
C ALA A 242 -2.43 -9.87 10.49
N MET A 243 -2.48 -8.56 10.27
CA MET A 243 -3.71 -7.83 9.97
C MET A 243 -3.72 -7.30 8.55
N ASN A 244 -4.91 -7.30 7.94
CA ASN A 244 -5.19 -6.58 6.71
C ASN A 244 -5.32 -5.08 7.04
N ILE A 245 -4.72 -4.22 6.23
CA ILE A 245 -4.91 -2.76 6.30
C ILE A 245 -5.61 -2.25 5.05
N ASP A 246 -5.72 -0.92 4.85
CA ASP A 246 -6.46 -0.39 3.70
C ASP A 246 -5.86 -0.87 2.37
N GLY A 247 -6.74 -1.24 1.46
CA GLY A 247 -6.42 -1.86 0.19
C GLY A 247 -6.86 -1.06 -1.03
N GLY A 248 -7.03 -1.75 -2.15
CA GLY A 248 -7.52 -1.15 -3.38
C GLY A 248 -6.55 -0.09 -3.93
N GLY A 249 -7.09 1.10 -4.25
CA GLY A 249 -6.27 2.20 -4.77
C GLY A 249 -5.27 2.77 -3.77
N SER A 250 -5.42 2.47 -2.47
CA SER A 250 -4.49 2.90 -1.42
C SER A 250 -3.20 2.05 -1.40
N SER A 251 -3.27 0.78 -1.84
CA SER A 251 -2.15 -0.16 -1.78
C SER A 251 -0.91 0.38 -2.48
N THR A 252 0.05 0.83 -1.70
CA THR A 252 1.28 1.47 -2.19
C THR A 252 2.46 1.08 -1.33
N LEU A 253 3.55 0.66 -1.97
CA LEU A 253 4.86 0.43 -1.37
C LEU A 253 5.88 1.36 -2.03
N VAL A 254 6.61 2.11 -1.23
CA VAL A 254 7.73 2.92 -1.70
C VAL A 254 9.01 2.55 -0.97
N MET A 255 10.15 2.69 -1.67
CA MET A 255 11.48 2.53 -1.08
C MET A 255 12.43 3.60 -1.61
N ARG A 256 13.44 3.94 -0.83
CA ARG A 256 14.58 4.74 -1.32
C ARG A 256 15.57 3.86 -2.04
N ASN A 257 15.95 4.24 -3.25
CA ASN A 257 17.03 3.58 -3.98
C ASN A 257 18.44 3.95 -3.44
N ALA A 258 19.50 3.40 -4.03
CA ALA A 258 20.88 3.64 -3.63
C ALA A 258 21.28 5.13 -3.65
N LEU A 259 20.65 5.94 -4.45
CA LEU A 259 20.87 7.39 -4.53
C LEU A 259 20.02 8.20 -3.54
N GLY A 260 19.24 7.52 -2.66
CA GLY A 260 18.33 8.18 -1.71
C GLY A 260 17.01 8.66 -2.34
N ILE A 261 16.77 8.38 -3.62
CA ILE A 261 15.56 8.80 -4.33
C ILE A 261 14.41 7.84 -3.96
N VAL A 262 13.25 8.39 -3.57
CA VAL A 262 12.04 7.63 -3.29
C VAL A 262 11.43 7.11 -4.60
N GLN A 263 11.24 5.81 -4.67
CA GLN A 263 10.63 5.11 -5.81
C GLN A 263 9.39 4.36 -5.36
N VAL A 264 8.33 4.41 -6.16
CA VAL A 264 7.15 3.53 -6.01
C VAL A 264 7.54 2.18 -6.55
N ILE A 265 7.42 1.13 -5.73
CA ILE A 265 7.92 -0.22 -6.03
C ILE A 265 6.85 -1.08 -6.69
N ASN A 266 5.61 -0.92 -6.26
CA ASN A 266 4.45 -1.60 -6.82
C ASN A 266 3.79 -0.77 -7.94
N SER A 267 2.63 -1.21 -8.43
CA SER A 267 1.81 -0.48 -9.41
C SER A 267 0.47 -0.07 -8.80
N PRO A 268 0.43 1.03 -8.02
CA PRO A 268 -0.83 1.50 -7.44
C PRO A 268 -1.85 1.86 -8.53
N ILE A 269 -3.16 1.83 -8.18
CA ILE A 269 -4.25 1.91 -9.16
C ILE A 269 -5.35 2.90 -8.74
N GLN A 270 -4.97 4.13 -8.36
CA GLN A 270 -5.96 5.14 -8.03
C GLN A 270 -6.83 5.47 -9.25
N THR A 271 -8.15 5.43 -9.06
CA THR A 271 -9.18 5.72 -10.09
C THR A 271 -9.00 4.91 -11.38
N GLY A 272 -8.49 3.67 -11.29
CA GLY A 272 -8.29 2.79 -12.44
C GLY A 272 -7.06 3.11 -13.30
N ILE A 273 -6.21 4.04 -12.89
CA ILE A 273 -5.01 4.44 -13.64
C ILE A 273 -3.78 3.72 -13.07
N PRO A 274 -3.15 2.77 -13.81
CA PRO A 274 -1.95 2.07 -13.35
C PRO A 274 -0.78 3.02 -13.06
N GLY A 275 -0.08 2.79 -11.95
CA GLY A 275 1.04 3.60 -11.48
C GLY A 275 0.63 4.87 -10.73
N ARG A 276 -0.66 5.19 -10.64
CA ARG A 276 -1.16 6.37 -9.94
C ARG A 276 -1.36 6.06 -8.45
N GLU A 277 -0.62 6.75 -7.59
CA GLU A 277 -0.83 6.70 -6.15
C GLU A 277 -2.10 7.46 -5.74
N ARG A 278 -2.80 6.94 -4.71
CA ARG A 278 -3.88 7.65 -4.00
C ARG A 278 -3.27 8.49 -2.89
N PRO A 279 -3.66 9.78 -2.73
CA PRO A 279 -3.48 10.48 -1.46
C PRO A 279 -4.30 9.78 -0.38
N VAL A 280 -3.65 9.29 0.66
CA VAL A 280 -4.26 8.57 1.79
C VAL A 280 -4.02 9.34 3.09
N GLY A 281 -4.86 9.12 4.09
CA GLY A 281 -4.74 9.78 5.38
C GLY A 281 -3.48 9.35 6.12
N ASN A 282 -3.27 8.05 6.24
CA ASN A 282 -2.23 7.49 7.09
C ASN A 282 -1.23 6.62 6.32
N GLN A 283 0.00 6.59 6.77
CA GLN A 283 1.08 5.76 6.25
C GLN A 283 1.91 5.19 7.41
N LEU A 284 2.52 4.03 7.18
CA LEU A 284 3.57 3.47 8.02
C LEU A 284 4.91 3.58 7.29
N GLY A 285 5.87 4.24 7.91
CA GLY A 285 7.25 4.34 7.46
C GLY A 285 8.20 3.53 8.32
N VAL A 286 9.24 2.99 7.68
CA VAL A 286 10.34 2.26 8.31
C VAL A 286 11.64 3.01 8.05
N PHE A 287 12.36 3.33 9.12
CA PHE A 287 13.75 3.75 9.08
C PHE A 287 14.64 2.51 9.06
N ALA A 288 15.67 2.51 8.23
CA ALA A 288 16.67 1.45 8.15
C ALA A 288 18.01 2.02 7.68
N GLN A 289 19.12 1.41 8.09
CA GLN A 289 20.46 1.77 7.66
C GLN A 289 20.86 1.05 6.35
N ARG A 290 21.74 1.64 5.60
CA ARG A 290 22.40 1.02 4.41
C ARG A 290 23.65 0.28 4.78
#